data_36b68aac45f42c695640edbb02292eae
#
_entry.id   36b68aac45f42c695640edbb02292eae
#
_cell.length_a   1.000
_cell.length_b   1.000
_cell.length_c   1.000
_cell.angle_alpha   90.00
_cell.angle_beta   90.00
_cell.angle_gamma   90.00
#
_symmetry.space_group_name_H-M   'P 1'
#
loop_
_entity.id
_entity.type
_entity.pdbx_description
1 polymer ?
#
loop_
_entity_poly.entity_id
_entity_poly.type
_entity_poly.pdbx_seq_one_letter_code
_entity_poly.pdbx_strand_id
1 'polypeptide(L)'
;MSYFLHIDTAIVSASVCLSFNEDVVGFLSNPLQKDSASWIQTGIRELMQNSGVKLQLLKAVSVSAGPGSYTGLRVGMATAKGLCYALNIPLITINTLKMMVVAAQNEDAELFCPMIDARRMEVFTAVYDKRLKEIIVPQNIVLDDKSFCEILETKKILFFGNGSNKFQELIKSQNALFKKIEADAKHLVTQSIEAFKNQIFADVAYCEPFYGKAFYSPAIQSFRHKNKI
;
A
#
# COMPACT_ATOMS: atom_id res chain seq x y z
N MET A 1 -5.72 9.36 24.26
CA MET A 1 -4.38 9.63 23.69
C MET A 1 -3.68 8.31 23.49
N SER A 2 -3.20 8.02 22.27
CA SER A 2 -2.82 6.65 21.93
C SER A 2 -1.65 6.62 20.93
N TYR A 3 -0.70 5.71 21.14
CA TYR A 3 0.37 5.43 20.18
C TYR A 3 -0.05 4.35 19.20
N PHE A 4 0.36 4.52 17.92
CA PHE A 4 0.13 3.57 16.84
C PHE A 4 1.41 3.32 16.08
N LEU A 5 1.67 2.06 15.74
CA LEU A 5 2.77 1.67 14.88
C LEU A 5 2.21 1.40 13.48
N HIS A 6 2.83 2.00 12.47
CA HIS A 6 2.46 1.85 11.07
C HIS A 6 3.60 1.20 10.31
N ILE A 7 3.29 0.19 9.50
CA ILE A 7 4.26 -0.63 8.77
C ILE A 7 3.92 -0.61 7.28
N ASP A 8 4.86 -0.18 6.45
CA ASP A 8 4.76 -0.36 5.00
C ASP A 8 5.93 -1.15 4.46
N THR A 9 5.61 -2.20 3.73
CA THR A 9 6.56 -3.06 3.01
C THR A 9 6.05 -3.42 1.62
N ALA A 10 4.96 -2.77 1.19
CA ALA A 10 4.25 -3.10 -0.05
C ALA A 10 4.90 -2.51 -1.29
N ILE A 11 5.57 -1.35 -1.16
CA ILE A 11 6.16 -0.61 -2.27
C ILE A 11 7.70 -0.64 -2.23
N VAL A 12 8.36 0.34 -2.83
CA VAL A 12 9.80 0.29 -3.14
C VAL A 12 10.67 0.16 -1.89
N SER A 13 10.41 0.94 -0.85
CA SER A 13 11.21 0.96 0.37
C SER A 13 10.34 0.58 1.58
N ALA A 14 10.80 -0.37 2.37
CA ALA A 14 10.16 -0.66 3.64
C ALA A 14 10.28 0.55 4.57
N SER A 15 9.22 0.87 5.30
CA SER A 15 9.20 1.97 6.24
C SER A 15 8.33 1.67 7.46
N VAL A 16 8.65 2.33 8.57
CA VAL A 16 7.90 2.27 9.82
C VAL A 16 7.68 3.67 10.36
N CYS A 17 6.50 3.90 10.89
CA CYS A 17 6.13 5.17 11.50
C CYS A 17 5.48 4.93 12.85
N LEU A 18 5.84 5.73 13.84
CA LEU A 18 5.16 5.81 15.11
C LEU A 18 4.36 7.11 15.16
N SER A 19 3.09 7.02 15.46
CA SER A 19 2.27 8.20 15.70
C SER A 19 1.70 8.25 17.11
N PHE A 20 1.45 9.47 17.59
CA PHE A 20 0.68 9.74 18.79
C PHE A 20 -0.61 10.45 18.35
N ASN A 21 -1.72 9.75 18.38
CA ASN A 21 -2.92 10.12 17.63
C ASN A 21 -2.57 10.35 16.15
N GLU A 22 -2.84 11.53 15.59
CA GLU A 22 -2.57 11.89 14.19
C GLU A 22 -1.16 12.47 13.97
N ASP A 23 -0.41 12.75 15.05
CA ASP A 23 0.91 13.36 14.97
C ASP A 23 2.00 12.30 14.81
N VAL A 24 2.82 12.44 13.77
CA VAL A 24 4.00 11.58 13.57
C VAL A 24 5.07 11.93 14.60
N VAL A 25 5.43 10.99 15.45
CA VAL A 25 6.46 11.15 16.50
C VAL A 25 7.77 10.43 16.19
N GLY A 26 7.77 9.56 15.19
CA GLY A 26 8.97 8.91 14.70
C GLY A 26 8.74 8.24 13.33
N PHE A 27 9.81 8.20 12.53
CA PHE A 27 9.77 7.60 11.19
C PHE A 27 11.15 7.07 10.81
N LEU A 28 11.19 5.87 10.23
CA LEU A 28 12.38 5.29 9.62
C LEU A 28 12.00 4.61 8.30
N SER A 29 12.88 4.70 7.32
CA SER A 29 12.78 3.97 6.06
C SER A 29 14.06 3.20 5.78
N ASN A 30 13.93 2.07 5.10
CA ASN A 30 15.07 1.28 4.69
C ASN A 30 15.84 2.00 3.57
N PRO A 31 17.11 2.42 3.79
CA PRO A 31 17.89 3.14 2.79
C PRO A 31 18.30 2.24 1.60
N LEU A 32 18.31 0.93 1.82
CA LEU A 32 18.77 -0.06 0.85
C LEU A 32 17.59 -0.80 0.24
N GLN A 33 16.72 -0.27 -0.50
CA GLN A 33 15.53 -0.84 -1.20
C GLN A 33 15.49 -2.40 -1.36
N LYS A 34 16.56 -3.11 -1.01
CA LYS A 34 16.72 -4.57 -0.97
C LYS A 34 16.68 -4.99 0.50
N ASP A 35 16.14 -6.17 0.78
CA ASP A 35 16.07 -6.77 2.13
C ASP A 35 15.06 -6.14 3.11
N SER A 36 13.92 -5.70 2.62
CA SER A 36 12.80 -5.26 3.51
C SER A 36 12.47 -6.28 4.60
N ALA A 37 12.66 -7.56 4.32
CA ALA A 37 12.40 -8.64 5.25
C ALA A 37 13.35 -8.66 6.47
N SER A 38 14.62 -8.40 6.25
CA SER A 38 15.62 -8.38 7.33
C SER A 38 15.58 -7.06 8.10
N TRP A 39 15.27 -5.95 7.40
CA TRP A 39 15.31 -4.61 7.98
C TRP A 39 14.13 -4.33 8.92
N ILE A 40 12.94 -4.84 8.63
CA ILE A 40 11.71 -4.40 9.31
C ILE A 40 11.77 -4.55 10.83
N GLN A 41 12.32 -5.65 11.33
CA GLN A 41 12.46 -5.90 12.77
C GLN A 41 13.46 -4.93 13.42
N THR A 42 14.56 -4.65 12.74
CA THR A 42 15.58 -3.70 13.18
C THR A 42 15.02 -2.28 13.15
N GLY A 43 14.32 -1.89 12.08
CA GLY A 43 13.68 -0.59 11.94
C GLY A 43 12.64 -0.32 13.04
N ILE A 44 11.80 -1.31 13.37
CA ILE A 44 10.84 -1.17 14.47
C ILE A 44 11.57 -1.00 15.80
N ARG A 45 12.59 -1.82 16.09
CA ARG A 45 13.37 -1.73 17.34
C ARG A 45 14.01 -0.35 17.48
N GLU A 46 14.68 0.11 16.42
CA GLU A 46 15.35 1.41 16.41
C GLU A 46 14.34 2.57 16.57
N LEU A 47 13.21 2.51 15.86
CA LEU A 47 12.15 3.50 15.98
C LEU A 47 11.64 3.62 17.43
N MET A 48 11.37 2.49 18.08
CA MET A 48 10.87 2.46 19.47
C MET A 48 11.94 2.95 20.45
N GLN A 49 13.21 2.59 20.25
CA GLN A 49 14.32 3.08 21.08
C GLN A 49 14.50 4.59 20.94
N ASN A 50 14.53 5.11 19.71
CA ASN A 50 14.72 6.54 19.46
C ASN A 50 13.57 7.40 19.97
N SER A 51 12.35 6.87 19.94
CA SER A 51 11.17 7.56 20.48
C SER A 51 11.03 7.47 22.00
N GLY A 52 11.74 6.56 22.68
CA GLY A 52 11.58 6.28 24.09
C GLY A 52 10.24 5.62 24.45
N VAL A 53 9.44 5.22 23.46
CA VAL A 53 8.11 4.64 23.65
C VAL A 53 8.22 3.12 23.79
N LYS A 54 7.62 2.56 24.84
CA LYS A 54 7.57 1.10 25.04
C LYS A 54 6.49 0.47 24.17
N LEU A 55 6.73 -0.72 23.62
CA LEU A 55 5.76 -1.47 22.80
C LEU A 55 4.40 -1.66 23.48
N GLN A 56 4.38 -1.83 24.81
CA GLN A 56 3.15 -1.99 25.60
C GLN A 56 2.23 -0.77 25.60
N LEU A 57 2.73 0.39 25.17
CA LEU A 57 1.92 1.61 25.05
C LEU A 57 1.18 1.72 23.72
N LEU A 58 1.50 0.85 22.77
CA LEU A 58 0.80 0.78 21.49
C LEU A 58 -0.67 0.36 21.69
N LYS A 59 -1.56 1.00 20.94
CA LYS A 59 -3.01 0.70 20.93
C LYS A 59 -3.46 -0.07 19.70
N ALA A 60 -2.71 0.03 18.61
CA ALA A 60 -2.90 -0.79 17.43
C ALA A 60 -1.62 -0.81 16.59
N VAL A 61 -1.52 -1.79 15.69
CA VAL A 61 -0.56 -1.79 14.59
C VAL A 61 -1.34 -1.70 13.28
N SER A 62 -0.91 -0.83 12.37
CA SER A 62 -1.44 -0.80 11.01
C SER A 62 -0.40 -1.24 10.00
N VAL A 63 -0.86 -1.83 8.91
CA VAL A 63 0.00 -2.33 7.84
C VAL A 63 -0.61 -2.09 6.47
N SER A 64 0.23 -1.74 5.48
CA SER A 64 -0.16 -1.76 4.07
C SER A 64 -0.43 -3.20 3.64
N ALA A 65 -1.69 -3.49 3.28
CA ALA A 65 -2.15 -4.86 3.06
C ALA A 65 -2.18 -5.27 1.58
N GLY A 66 -1.66 -4.42 0.69
CA GLY A 66 -1.62 -4.68 -0.74
C GLY A 66 -2.61 -3.84 -1.56
N PRO A 67 -2.45 -3.90 -2.90
CA PRO A 67 -1.49 -4.70 -3.64
C PRO A 67 -0.05 -4.18 -3.52
N GLY A 68 0.95 -5.01 -3.94
CA GLY A 68 2.35 -4.60 -3.89
C GLY A 68 3.33 -5.78 -3.98
N SER A 69 4.53 -5.56 -3.47
CA SER A 69 5.58 -6.59 -3.40
C SER A 69 5.12 -7.83 -2.65
N TYR A 70 5.09 -8.98 -3.32
CA TYR A 70 4.64 -10.24 -2.74
C TYR A 70 5.38 -10.63 -1.45
N THR A 71 6.71 -10.56 -1.47
CA THR A 71 7.54 -10.85 -0.30
C THR A 71 7.35 -9.78 0.77
N GLY A 72 7.35 -8.49 0.37
CA GLY A 72 7.16 -7.38 1.27
C GLY A 72 5.85 -7.47 2.03
N LEU A 73 4.73 -7.68 1.33
CA LEU A 73 3.40 -7.81 1.94
C LEU A 73 3.33 -8.92 2.99
N ARG A 74 3.95 -10.08 2.71
CA ARG A 74 3.99 -11.20 3.66
C ARG A 74 4.78 -10.86 4.91
N VAL A 75 5.94 -10.24 4.73
CA VAL A 75 6.80 -9.86 5.85
C VAL A 75 6.14 -8.80 6.72
N GLY A 76 5.59 -7.74 6.12
CA GLY A 76 4.88 -6.69 6.85
C GLY A 76 3.68 -7.23 7.61
N MET A 77 2.85 -8.03 6.94
CA MET A 77 1.66 -8.65 7.54
C MET A 77 2.04 -9.60 8.68
N ALA A 78 3.03 -10.48 8.50
CA ALA A 78 3.48 -11.40 9.55
C ALA A 78 4.04 -10.66 10.77
N THR A 79 4.82 -9.59 10.53
CA THR A 79 5.34 -8.73 11.60
C THR A 79 4.21 -8.04 12.36
N ALA A 80 3.26 -7.43 11.66
CA ALA A 80 2.11 -6.75 12.29
C ALA A 80 1.25 -7.74 13.10
N LYS A 81 0.93 -8.90 12.52
CA LYS A 81 0.18 -9.98 13.22
C LYS A 81 0.90 -10.45 14.47
N GLY A 82 2.21 -10.69 14.38
CA GLY A 82 3.02 -11.13 15.53
C GLY A 82 3.00 -10.12 16.68
N LEU A 83 3.13 -8.82 16.37
CA LEU A 83 3.04 -7.75 17.35
C LEU A 83 1.64 -7.63 17.95
N CYS A 84 0.60 -7.65 17.14
CA CYS A 84 -0.78 -7.57 17.60
C CYS A 84 -1.14 -8.75 18.53
N TYR A 85 -0.73 -9.96 18.16
CA TYR A 85 -0.93 -11.15 18.97
C TYR A 85 -0.19 -11.06 20.31
N ALA A 86 1.10 -10.71 20.30
CA ALA A 86 1.93 -10.65 21.51
C ALA A 86 1.48 -9.55 22.48
N LEU A 87 0.96 -8.45 21.97
CA LEU A 87 0.55 -7.30 22.77
C LEU A 87 -0.97 -7.29 23.07
N ASN A 88 -1.71 -8.22 22.50
CA ASN A 88 -3.19 -8.28 22.58
C ASN A 88 -3.86 -6.96 22.16
N ILE A 89 -3.44 -6.41 21.00
CA ILE A 89 -3.95 -5.17 20.42
C ILE A 89 -4.45 -5.39 19.01
N PRO A 90 -5.39 -4.57 18.50
CA PRO A 90 -5.97 -4.74 17.17
C PRO A 90 -4.98 -4.49 16.03
N LEU A 91 -5.21 -5.23 14.93
CA LEU A 91 -4.56 -5.08 13.64
C LEU A 91 -5.45 -4.26 12.70
N ILE A 92 -4.86 -3.28 12.03
CA ILE A 92 -5.52 -2.46 11.02
C ILE A 92 -4.83 -2.69 9.68
N THR A 93 -5.60 -3.05 8.66
CA THR A 93 -5.11 -3.25 7.29
C THR A 93 -5.56 -2.12 6.40
N ILE A 94 -4.63 -1.50 5.69
CA ILE A 94 -4.91 -0.39 4.77
C ILE A 94 -4.54 -0.81 3.35
N ASN A 95 -5.42 -0.54 2.38
CA ASN A 95 -5.12 -0.78 0.98
C ASN A 95 -3.94 0.11 0.53
N THR A 96 -2.93 -0.48 -0.13
CA THR A 96 -1.71 0.22 -0.53
C THR A 96 -1.98 1.35 -1.53
N LEU A 97 -2.89 1.14 -2.49
CA LEU A 97 -3.25 2.18 -3.46
C LEU A 97 -3.91 3.38 -2.77
N LYS A 98 -4.76 3.12 -1.77
CA LYS A 98 -5.39 4.16 -0.97
C LYS A 98 -4.36 4.95 -0.14
N MET A 99 -3.40 4.26 0.48
CA MET A 99 -2.25 4.90 1.16
C MET A 99 -1.46 5.81 0.20
N MET A 100 -1.20 5.34 -1.03
CA MET A 100 -0.50 6.13 -2.04
C MET A 100 -1.26 7.42 -2.39
N VAL A 101 -2.60 7.38 -2.46
CA VAL A 101 -3.41 8.59 -2.73
C VAL A 101 -3.26 9.63 -1.61
N VAL A 102 -3.14 9.20 -0.34
CA VAL A 102 -2.89 10.15 0.76
C VAL A 102 -1.60 10.95 0.54
N ALA A 103 -0.56 10.31 0.01
CA ALA A 103 0.69 11.01 -0.33
C ALA A 103 0.53 12.06 -1.45
N ALA A 104 -0.50 11.91 -2.28
CA ALA A 104 -0.78 12.77 -3.43
C ALA A 104 -1.87 13.82 -3.17
N GLN A 105 -2.57 13.79 -2.03
CA GLN A 105 -3.79 14.60 -1.80
C GLN A 105 -3.61 16.12 -1.92
N ASN A 106 -2.38 16.62 -1.74
CA ASN A 106 -2.07 18.03 -1.85
C ASN A 106 -1.80 18.48 -3.30
N GLU A 107 -1.80 17.56 -4.24
CA GLU A 107 -1.58 17.90 -5.65
C GLU A 107 -2.85 18.47 -6.30
N ASP A 108 -2.63 19.31 -7.33
CA ASP A 108 -3.72 19.93 -8.09
C ASP A 108 -4.22 18.98 -9.18
N ALA A 109 -5.08 18.04 -8.79
CA ALA A 109 -5.77 17.12 -9.69
C ALA A 109 -7.20 16.86 -9.18
N GLU A 110 -8.10 16.49 -10.10
CA GLU A 110 -9.47 16.12 -9.73
C GLU A 110 -9.53 14.66 -9.26
N LEU A 111 -8.75 13.81 -9.89
CA LEU A 111 -8.69 12.37 -9.62
C LEU A 111 -7.24 11.91 -9.48
N PHE A 112 -7.04 10.86 -8.73
CA PHE A 112 -5.76 10.27 -8.38
C PHE A 112 -5.72 8.81 -8.79
N CYS A 113 -4.73 8.44 -9.59
CA CYS A 113 -4.55 7.08 -10.10
C CYS A 113 -3.17 6.54 -9.71
N PRO A 114 -3.04 5.95 -8.51
CA PRO A 114 -1.82 5.26 -8.11
C PRO A 114 -1.61 4.03 -8.99
N MET A 115 -0.38 3.78 -9.43
CA MET A 115 0.00 2.65 -10.25
C MET A 115 1.20 1.92 -9.66
N ILE A 116 1.02 0.66 -9.31
CA ILE A 116 2.11 -0.23 -8.86
C ILE A 116 2.45 -1.18 -10.00
N ASP A 117 3.73 -1.27 -10.33
CA ASP A 117 4.23 -2.15 -11.40
C ASP A 117 3.93 -3.63 -11.08
N ALA A 118 3.17 -4.29 -11.96
CA ALA A 118 2.85 -5.72 -11.89
C ALA A 118 3.60 -6.55 -12.94
N ARG A 119 4.71 -5.98 -13.49
CA ARG A 119 5.55 -6.49 -14.59
C ARG A 119 4.87 -6.44 -15.95
N ARG A 120 5.67 -6.56 -17.04
CA ARG A 120 5.20 -6.40 -18.42
C ARG A 120 4.41 -5.08 -18.54
N MET A 121 3.32 -5.06 -19.29
CA MET A 121 2.42 -3.89 -19.39
C MET A 121 1.29 -3.88 -18.34
N GLU A 122 1.41 -4.64 -17.26
CA GLU A 122 0.40 -4.69 -16.22
C GLU A 122 0.75 -3.76 -15.04
N VAL A 123 -0.31 -3.22 -14.43
CA VAL A 123 -0.25 -2.45 -13.18
C VAL A 123 -1.38 -2.85 -12.25
N PHE A 124 -1.11 -2.77 -10.94
CA PHE A 124 -2.17 -2.66 -9.96
C PHE A 124 -2.55 -1.19 -9.83
N THR A 125 -3.82 -0.88 -9.96
CA THR A 125 -4.30 0.50 -9.97
C THR A 125 -5.73 0.61 -9.47
N ALA A 126 -6.13 1.84 -9.18
CA ALA A 126 -7.47 2.27 -8.86
C ALA A 126 -7.58 3.76 -9.21
N VAL A 127 -8.78 4.33 -9.22
CA VAL A 127 -8.96 5.78 -9.35
C VAL A 127 -9.77 6.27 -8.15
N TYR A 128 -9.27 7.31 -7.51
CA TYR A 128 -9.89 7.91 -6.33
C TYR A 128 -10.14 9.42 -6.55
N ASP A 129 -11.14 9.94 -5.87
CA ASP A 129 -11.27 11.40 -5.68
C ASP A 129 -10.43 11.91 -4.49
N LYS A 130 -10.43 13.22 -4.27
CA LYS A 130 -9.73 13.86 -3.13
C LYS A 130 -10.20 13.37 -1.75
N ARG A 131 -11.40 12.80 -1.65
CA ARG A 131 -11.98 12.27 -0.41
C ARG A 131 -11.73 10.78 -0.24
N LEU A 132 -10.85 10.21 -1.06
CA LEU A 132 -10.53 8.77 -1.08
C LEU A 132 -11.72 7.87 -1.43
N LYS A 133 -12.75 8.41 -2.10
CA LYS A 133 -13.83 7.62 -2.66
C LYS A 133 -13.34 6.94 -3.94
N GLU A 134 -13.60 5.65 -4.04
CA GLU A 134 -13.26 4.87 -5.23
C GLU A 134 -14.17 5.25 -6.40
N ILE A 135 -13.57 5.73 -7.48
CA ILE A 135 -14.22 5.95 -8.79
C ILE A 135 -14.02 4.71 -9.66
N ILE A 136 -12.81 4.14 -9.62
CA ILE A 136 -12.51 2.83 -10.17
C ILE A 136 -11.91 2.00 -9.03
N VAL A 137 -12.50 0.85 -8.75
CA VAL A 137 -12.07 -0.04 -7.66
C VAL A 137 -10.66 -0.61 -7.91
N PRO A 138 -9.94 -0.98 -6.84
CA PRO A 138 -8.62 -1.62 -6.96
C PRO A 138 -8.66 -2.85 -7.85
N GLN A 139 -7.82 -2.86 -8.89
CA GLN A 139 -7.75 -3.93 -9.88
C GLN A 139 -6.37 -4.07 -10.51
N ASN A 140 -6.16 -5.16 -11.22
CA ASN A 140 -5.01 -5.36 -12.10
C ASN A 140 -5.46 -5.16 -13.54
N ILE A 141 -4.78 -4.32 -14.30
CA ILE A 141 -5.06 -4.08 -15.71
C ILE A 141 -3.80 -4.20 -16.56
N VAL A 142 -3.98 -4.63 -17.79
CA VAL A 142 -2.98 -4.48 -18.86
C VAL A 142 -3.16 -3.09 -19.46
N LEU A 143 -2.11 -2.28 -19.44
CA LEU A 143 -2.14 -0.94 -19.99
C LEU A 143 -2.09 -0.97 -21.53
N ASP A 144 -2.95 -0.17 -22.15
CA ASP A 144 -2.96 0.12 -23.56
C ASP A 144 -3.26 1.62 -23.81
N ASP A 145 -3.33 2.02 -25.07
CA ASP A 145 -3.62 3.39 -25.50
C ASP A 145 -5.07 3.83 -25.27
N LYS A 146 -5.97 2.89 -24.93
CA LYS A 146 -7.39 3.15 -24.60
C LYS A 146 -7.66 3.19 -23.11
N SER A 147 -6.67 2.78 -22.31
CA SER A 147 -6.80 2.76 -20.86
C SER A 147 -7.13 4.14 -20.32
N PHE A 148 -8.18 4.26 -19.51
CA PHE A 148 -8.70 5.50 -18.91
C PHE A 148 -9.18 6.59 -19.88
N CYS A 149 -9.29 6.33 -21.22
CA CYS A 149 -9.68 7.35 -22.19
C CYS A 149 -11.00 8.02 -21.86
N GLU A 150 -12.04 7.25 -21.53
CA GLU A 150 -13.39 7.77 -21.21
C GLU A 150 -13.36 8.81 -20.08
N ILE A 151 -12.62 8.54 -19.01
CA ILE A 151 -12.57 9.44 -17.86
C ILE A 151 -11.64 10.64 -18.13
N LEU A 152 -10.60 10.45 -18.95
CA LEU A 152 -9.68 11.51 -19.38
C LEU A 152 -10.32 12.52 -20.36
N GLU A 153 -11.47 12.21 -20.98
CA GLU A 153 -12.20 13.18 -21.78
C GLU A 153 -12.70 14.38 -20.96
N THR A 154 -13.04 14.16 -19.70
CA THR A 154 -13.72 15.14 -18.85
C THR A 154 -12.98 15.49 -17.56
N LYS A 155 -11.99 14.70 -17.12
CA LYS A 155 -11.34 14.84 -15.82
C LYS A 155 -9.83 14.84 -15.90
N LYS A 156 -9.21 15.72 -15.12
CA LYS A 156 -7.76 15.70 -14.89
C LYS A 156 -7.42 14.61 -13.89
N ILE A 157 -6.59 13.66 -14.32
CA ILE A 157 -6.14 12.52 -13.51
C ILE A 157 -4.64 12.63 -13.28
N LEU A 158 -4.21 12.56 -12.04
CA LEU A 158 -2.82 12.44 -11.66
C LEU A 158 -2.44 10.96 -11.55
N PHE A 159 -1.57 10.51 -12.46
CA PHE A 159 -0.96 9.18 -12.47
C PHE A 159 0.39 9.22 -11.77
N PHE A 160 0.64 8.32 -10.85
CA PHE A 160 1.86 8.28 -10.05
C PHE A 160 2.17 6.88 -9.53
N GLY A 161 3.35 6.70 -8.92
CA GLY A 161 3.86 5.39 -8.50
C GLY A 161 4.75 4.75 -9.57
N ASN A 162 5.40 3.63 -9.22
CA ASN A 162 6.42 3.01 -10.07
C ASN A 162 5.89 2.34 -11.36
N GLY A 163 4.58 2.17 -11.48
CA GLY A 163 3.93 1.67 -12.70
C GLY A 163 3.51 2.77 -13.67
N SER A 164 3.47 4.05 -13.25
CA SER A 164 2.92 5.14 -14.06
C SER A 164 3.75 5.49 -15.29
N ASN A 165 5.07 5.29 -15.26
CA ASN A 165 5.94 5.55 -16.40
C ASN A 165 5.53 4.75 -17.64
N LYS A 166 5.05 3.51 -17.47
CA LYS A 166 4.56 2.67 -18.58
C LYS A 166 3.37 3.31 -19.28
N PHE A 167 2.47 3.94 -18.53
CA PHE A 167 1.29 4.58 -19.07
C PHE A 167 1.63 5.92 -19.71
N GLN A 168 2.60 6.65 -19.17
CA GLN A 168 3.06 7.92 -19.73
C GLN A 168 3.55 7.80 -21.17
N GLU A 169 4.15 6.67 -21.54
CA GLU A 169 4.63 6.39 -22.88
C GLU A 169 3.49 6.09 -23.88
N LEU A 170 2.32 5.65 -23.39
CA LEU A 170 1.20 5.24 -24.21
C LEU A 170 0.20 6.37 -24.48
N ILE A 171 0.01 7.28 -23.52
CA ILE A 171 -1.10 8.24 -23.56
C ILE A 171 -0.65 9.64 -23.93
N LYS A 172 -1.44 10.31 -24.79
CA LYS A 172 -1.26 11.71 -25.18
C LYS A 172 -2.53 12.49 -24.88
N SER A 173 -2.78 12.76 -23.59
CA SER A 173 -3.92 13.57 -23.14
C SER A 173 -3.43 14.72 -22.28
N GLN A 174 -3.95 15.94 -22.47
CA GLN A 174 -3.66 17.08 -21.63
C GLN A 174 -4.24 16.93 -20.21
N ASN A 175 -5.21 16.03 -20.02
CA ASN A 175 -5.82 15.71 -18.76
C ASN A 175 -5.07 14.60 -18.00
N ALA A 176 -4.09 13.94 -18.62
CA ALA A 176 -3.22 12.96 -17.98
C ALA A 176 -1.99 13.67 -17.38
N LEU A 177 -1.97 13.82 -16.08
CA LEU A 177 -0.87 14.42 -15.33
C LEU A 177 0.02 13.31 -14.77
N PHE A 178 1.34 13.49 -14.82
CA PHE A 178 2.30 12.53 -14.28
C PHE A 178 3.23 13.20 -13.29
N LYS A 179 3.40 12.59 -12.12
CA LYS A 179 4.31 13.10 -11.09
C LYS A 179 4.96 11.94 -10.33
N LYS A 180 6.23 12.09 -9.98
CA LYS A 180 6.89 11.18 -9.06
C LYS A 180 6.45 11.52 -7.63
N ILE A 181 5.68 10.62 -7.01
CA ILE A 181 5.22 10.75 -5.63
C ILE A 181 5.60 9.44 -4.92
N GLU A 182 6.25 9.59 -3.79
CA GLU A 182 6.67 8.49 -2.94
C GLU A 182 5.74 8.42 -1.72
N ALA A 183 5.13 7.26 -1.50
CA ALA A 183 4.36 6.97 -0.31
C ALA A 183 5.21 6.13 0.66
N ASP A 184 4.91 6.25 1.94
CA ASP A 184 5.57 5.54 3.03
C ASP A 184 4.62 5.33 4.22
N ALA A 185 5.10 4.72 5.29
CA ALA A 185 4.30 4.39 6.48
C ALA A 185 3.63 5.61 7.15
N LYS A 186 4.10 6.85 6.94
CA LYS A 186 3.44 8.06 7.47
C LYS A 186 2.06 8.26 6.85
N HIS A 187 1.87 7.86 5.59
CA HIS A 187 0.61 8.00 4.88
C HIS A 187 -0.46 6.97 5.29
N LEU A 188 -0.13 6.05 6.20
CA LEU A 188 -1.09 5.18 6.87
C LEU A 188 -1.79 5.84 8.06
N VAL A 189 -1.23 6.90 8.65
CA VAL A 189 -1.65 7.46 9.94
C VAL A 189 -3.13 7.81 9.95
N THR A 190 -3.57 8.72 9.09
CA THR A 190 -4.95 9.23 9.07
C THR A 190 -5.98 8.11 8.92
N GLN A 191 -5.77 7.21 7.96
CA GLN A 191 -6.68 6.09 7.71
C GLN A 191 -6.70 5.10 8.88
N SER A 192 -5.55 4.89 9.53
CA SER A 192 -5.44 3.99 10.69
C SER A 192 -6.20 4.54 11.90
N ILE A 193 -6.09 5.83 12.15
CA ILE A 193 -6.81 6.48 13.24
C ILE A 193 -8.33 6.46 12.97
N GLU A 194 -8.75 6.71 11.74
CA GLU A 194 -10.15 6.60 11.34
C GLU A 194 -10.68 5.17 11.53
N ALA A 195 -9.94 4.17 11.06
CA ALA A 195 -10.30 2.77 11.24
C ALA A 195 -10.37 2.38 12.73
N PHE A 196 -9.44 2.86 13.54
CA PHE A 196 -9.45 2.62 14.98
C PHE A 196 -10.65 3.25 15.68
N LYS A 197 -10.99 4.51 15.37
CA LYS A 197 -12.18 5.20 15.90
C LYS A 197 -13.47 4.45 15.54
N ASN A 198 -13.53 3.90 14.33
CA ASN A 198 -14.69 3.15 13.82
C ASN A 198 -14.66 1.65 14.17
N GLN A 199 -13.66 1.19 14.94
CA GLN A 199 -13.46 -0.22 15.34
C GLN A 199 -13.39 -1.18 14.13
N ILE A 200 -12.83 -0.72 13.01
CA ILE A 200 -12.59 -1.53 11.80
C ILE A 200 -11.24 -2.22 11.95
N PHE A 201 -11.28 -3.47 12.43
CA PHE A 201 -10.08 -4.27 12.69
C PHE A 201 -10.05 -5.53 11.84
N ALA A 202 -8.85 -5.93 11.45
CA ALA A 202 -8.64 -7.18 10.76
C ALA A 202 -8.53 -8.35 11.76
N ASP A 203 -8.99 -9.52 11.35
CA ASP A 203 -8.77 -10.75 12.12
C ASP A 203 -7.28 -11.11 12.10
N VAL A 204 -6.65 -11.10 13.28
CA VAL A 204 -5.21 -11.37 13.40
C VAL A 204 -4.86 -12.81 12.97
N ALA A 205 -5.76 -13.79 13.14
CA ALA A 205 -5.52 -15.16 12.75
C ALA A 205 -5.66 -15.37 11.23
N TYR A 206 -6.72 -14.83 10.63
CA TYR A 206 -7.14 -15.20 9.27
C TYR A 206 -6.92 -14.12 8.21
N CYS A 207 -6.63 -12.86 8.56
CA CYS A 207 -6.40 -11.86 7.52
C CYS A 207 -5.17 -12.20 6.68
N GLU A 208 -5.29 -11.96 5.38
CA GLU A 208 -4.24 -12.18 4.39
C GLU A 208 -3.97 -10.91 3.59
N PRO A 209 -2.76 -10.74 3.02
CA PRO A 209 -2.50 -9.66 2.10
C PRO A 209 -3.36 -9.77 0.83
N PHE A 210 -3.80 -8.63 0.32
CA PHE A 210 -4.45 -8.55 -0.99
C PHE A 210 -3.39 -8.56 -2.10
N TYR A 211 -3.24 -9.68 -2.79
CA TYR A 211 -2.22 -9.84 -3.82
C TYR A 211 -2.61 -9.21 -5.17
N GLY A 212 -3.88 -8.86 -5.37
CA GLY A 212 -4.40 -8.25 -6.60
C GLY A 212 -4.38 -9.15 -7.84
N LYS A 213 -3.77 -10.32 -7.75
CA LYS A 213 -3.63 -11.31 -8.83
C LYS A 213 -3.74 -12.72 -8.27
N ALA A 214 -4.41 -13.61 -9.00
CA ALA A 214 -4.31 -15.04 -8.73
C ALA A 214 -2.85 -15.51 -8.91
N PHE A 215 -2.38 -16.36 -8.03
CA PHE A 215 -1.01 -16.87 -8.08
C PHE A 215 -0.77 -17.64 -9.37
N TYR A 216 0.18 -17.19 -10.19
CA TYR A 216 0.60 -17.92 -11.38
C TYR A 216 1.62 -18.99 -10.96
N SER A 217 1.18 -20.26 -10.90
CA SER A 217 2.07 -21.41 -10.77
C SER A 217 2.22 -22.09 -12.13
N PRO A 218 3.41 -22.14 -12.73
CA PRO A 218 3.63 -22.87 -13.98
C PRO A 218 3.23 -24.36 -13.90
N ALA A 219 3.29 -24.96 -12.70
CA ALA A 219 2.91 -26.35 -12.46
C ALA A 219 1.41 -26.63 -12.64
N ILE A 220 0.54 -25.64 -12.48
CA ILE A 220 -0.92 -25.84 -12.63
C ILE A 220 -1.35 -25.94 -14.09
N GLN A 221 -0.62 -25.33 -15.03
CA GLN A 221 -0.94 -25.44 -16.46
C GLN A 221 -0.65 -26.83 -17.04
N SER A 222 0.36 -27.55 -16.52
CA SER A 222 0.68 -28.90 -17.00
C SER A 222 -0.40 -29.94 -16.64
N PHE A 223 -1.19 -29.71 -15.58
CA PHE A 223 -2.31 -30.60 -15.19
C PHE A 223 -3.59 -30.37 -16.02
N ARG A 224 -3.83 -29.15 -16.51
CA ARG A 224 -5.03 -28.86 -17.33
C ARG A 224 -4.94 -29.37 -18.77
N HIS A 225 -3.73 -29.57 -19.29
CA HIS A 225 -3.54 -30.11 -20.66
C HIS A 225 -3.50 -31.64 -20.75
N LYS A 226 -3.36 -32.36 -19.61
CA LYS A 226 -3.33 -33.83 -19.61
C LYS A 226 -4.69 -34.51 -19.43
N ASN A 227 -5.76 -33.73 -19.12
CA ASN A 227 -7.11 -34.28 -18.93
C ASN A 227 -8.10 -33.87 -20.03
N LYS A 228 -7.61 -33.62 -21.24
CA LYS A 228 -8.45 -33.56 -22.46
C LYS A 228 -7.97 -34.62 -23.44
N ILE A 229 -8.33 -35.86 -23.18
CA ILE A 229 -8.48 -36.95 -24.16
C ILE A 229 -9.78 -37.66 -23.82
#